data_55da30498397c3e1517a5429f7addce4
#
_entry.id   55da30498397c3e1517a5429f7addce4
#
_cell.length_a   1.000
_cell.length_b   1.000
_cell.length_c   1.000
_cell.angle_alpha   90.00
_cell.angle_beta   90.00
_cell.angle_gamma   90.00
#
_symmetry.space_group_name_H-M   'P 1'
#
loop_
_entity.id
_entity.type
_entity.pdbx_description
1 polymer ?
#
loop_
_entity_poly.entity_id
_entity_poly.type
_entity_poly.pdbx_seq_one_letter_code
_entity_poly.pdbx_strand_id
1 'polypeptide(L)'
;MREKNEMPKDELEQEPPAPETPGAAAPDAGTDVPDPLLEELETLKNSLADQEDKFLRLAAEYDNYRRRSQKEKESAWADSKAETAAAFLPVYDNLERALKQETSDEAYKKGVEMTMTQLLDVLASLDIKPIEAVGQPFDPNLHNAVMHVEDEAAGENTIVDVFQAGFRSGDKVIRFAMVKVAN
;
A
#
# COMPACT_ATOMS: atom_id res chain seq x y z
N MET A 1 -11.63 4.19 -40.56
CA MET A 1 -11.79 5.46 -41.32
C MET A 1 -11.40 6.58 -40.37
N ARG A 2 -10.22 7.14 -40.66
CA ARG A 2 -9.64 8.27 -39.92
C ARG A 2 -9.92 9.50 -40.73
N GLU A 3 -10.60 10.49 -40.21
CA GLU A 3 -10.61 11.82 -40.80
C GLU A 3 -9.72 12.75 -39.98
N LYS A 4 -8.68 13.16 -40.65
CA LYS A 4 -7.80 14.28 -40.29
C LYS A 4 -8.58 15.56 -40.59
N ASN A 5 -8.63 16.47 -39.66
CA ASN A 5 -9.02 17.85 -39.90
C ASN A 5 -7.76 18.70 -39.83
N GLU A 6 -7.28 19.09 -41.03
CA GLU A 6 -6.19 20.03 -41.25
C GLU A 6 -6.74 21.44 -41.20
N MET A 7 -6.09 22.30 -40.42
CA MET A 7 -6.28 23.75 -40.45
C MET A 7 -5.48 24.36 -41.62
N PRO A 8 -6.04 25.30 -42.40
CA PRO A 8 -5.27 26.04 -43.35
C PRO A 8 -4.55 27.24 -42.72
N LYS A 9 -3.28 27.37 -43.11
CA LYS A 9 -2.46 28.59 -42.98
C LYS A 9 -2.72 29.46 -44.21
N ASP A 10 -2.61 30.68 -43.95
CA ASP A 10 -2.26 31.83 -44.83
C ASP A 10 -3.38 32.89 -44.94
N GLU A 11 -3.05 34.05 -44.44
CA GLU A 11 -3.06 35.26 -45.22
C GLU A 11 -2.44 36.42 -44.43
N LEU A 12 -1.37 36.85 -44.91
CA LEU A 12 -0.54 38.01 -45.02
C LEU A 12 -1.22 39.38 -44.82
N GLU A 13 -0.49 40.19 -44.02
CA GLU A 13 -0.17 41.61 -44.21
C GLU A 13 -1.27 42.57 -44.71
N GLN A 14 -1.53 43.53 -43.85
CA GLN A 14 -1.58 44.95 -44.26
C GLN A 14 -1.50 45.88 -43.05
N GLU A 15 -0.38 46.58 -42.92
CA GLU A 15 -0.26 47.78 -42.10
C GLU A 15 -1.09 48.92 -42.71
N PRO A 16 -1.82 49.71 -41.91
CA PRO A 16 -2.21 51.04 -42.32
C PRO A 16 -1.32 52.12 -41.69
N PRO A 17 -1.17 53.25 -42.33
CA PRO A 17 -0.12 54.24 -42.09
C PRO A 17 -0.42 55.14 -40.87
N ALA A 18 0.66 55.66 -40.29
CA ALA A 18 0.67 56.60 -39.21
C ALA A 18 0.02 57.94 -39.61
N PRO A 19 -0.73 58.61 -38.76
CA PRO A 19 -0.97 60.03 -38.86
C PRO A 19 -0.03 60.84 -37.95
N GLU A 20 0.37 61.91 -38.50
CA GLU A 20 1.29 62.90 -37.99
C GLU A 20 0.80 63.62 -36.74
N THR A 21 1.78 63.95 -35.91
CA THR A 21 1.65 64.83 -34.74
C THR A 21 1.33 66.28 -35.13
N PRO A 22 0.59 66.99 -34.34
CA PRO A 22 1.07 68.29 -33.94
C PRO A 22 0.88 68.62 -32.45
N GLY A 23 1.92 69.20 -31.89
CA GLY A 23 1.76 70.32 -30.96
C GLY A 23 1.74 70.03 -29.48
N ALA A 24 2.87 70.36 -28.91
CA ALA A 24 3.17 70.47 -27.50
C ALA A 24 2.13 71.20 -26.68
N ALA A 25 1.82 70.62 -25.56
CA ALA A 25 1.51 71.35 -24.33
C ALA A 25 1.88 70.51 -23.12
N ALA A 26 2.90 70.84 -22.41
CA ALA A 26 3.24 70.40 -21.09
C ALA A 26 2.74 71.44 -20.08
N PRO A 27 2.85 71.18 -18.77
CA PRO A 27 2.50 70.05 -17.99
C PRO A 27 1.42 70.44 -16.95
N ASP A 28 0.57 69.56 -16.68
CA ASP A 28 -0.21 69.69 -15.43
C ASP A 28 0.28 68.63 -14.43
N ALA A 29 0.70 69.14 -13.30
CA ALA A 29 1.13 68.33 -12.17
C ALA A 29 -0.04 67.47 -11.72
N GLY A 30 -0.01 66.21 -12.20
CA GLY A 30 -0.97 65.20 -11.83
C GLY A 30 -0.91 64.96 -10.33
N THR A 31 -1.96 65.33 -9.66
CA THR A 31 -2.32 64.77 -8.36
C THR A 31 -2.40 63.28 -8.52
N ASP A 32 -1.51 62.58 -7.83
CA ASP A 32 -1.46 61.15 -7.67
C ASP A 32 -2.68 60.71 -6.84
N VAL A 33 -3.88 60.79 -7.46
CA VAL A 33 -5.10 60.22 -6.89
C VAL A 33 -5.14 58.80 -7.43
N PRO A 34 -4.97 57.76 -6.56
CA PRO A 34 -5.05 56.41 -7.01
C PRO A 34 -6.40 56.18 -7.69
N ASP A 35 -6.36 55.72 -8.91
CA ASP A 35 -7.56 55.36 -9.66
C ASP A 35 -8.25 54.20 -8.89
N PRO A 36 -9.47 54.39 -8.37
CA PRO A 36 -10.17 53.36 -7.57
C PRO A 36 -10.31 52.04 -8.33
N LEU A 37 -10.31 52.06 -9.65
CA LEU A 37 -10.27 50.86 -10.49
C LEU A 37 -8.93 50.12 -10.42
N LEU A 38 -7.81 50.81 -10.27
CA LEU A 38 -6.50 50.18 -10.10
C LEU A 38 -6.36 49.52 -8.74
N GLU A 39 -6.85 50.14 -7.66
CA GLU A 39 -6.89 49.56 -6.33
C GLU A 39 -7.79 48.29 -6.29
N GLU A 40 -8.94 48.35 -6.95
CA GLU A 40 -9.85 47.21 -7.04
C GLU A 40 -9.21 46.05 -7.84
N LEU A 41 -8.50 46.35 -8.93
CA LEU A 41 -7.74 45.37 -9.71
C LEU A 41 -6.61 44.71 -8.89
N GLU A 42 -5.89 45.46 -8.08
CA GLU A 42 -4.84 44.92 -7.20
C GLU A 42 -5.43 44.05 -6.08
N THR A 43 -6.51 44.47 -5.47
CA THR A 43 -7.19 43.68 -4.44
C THR A 43 -7.75 42.36 -5.01
N LEU A 44 -8.33 42.41 -6.21
CA LEU A 44 -8.81 41.20 -6.92
C LEU A 44 -7.69 40.26 -7.28
N LYS A 45 -6.56 40.79 -7.80
CA LYS A 45 -5.37 39.96 -8.11
C LYS A 45 -4.79 39.29 -6.86
N ASN A 46 -4.68 40.05 -5.76
CA ASN A 46 -4.20 39.50 -4.50
C ASN A 46 -5.14 38.41 -3.95
N SER A 47 -6.46 38.65 -4.04
CA SER A 47 -7.44 37.66 -3.60
C SER A 47 -7.43 36.38 -4.49
N LEU A 48 -7.19 36.56 -5.79
CA LEU A 48 -7.03 35.40 -6.72
C LEU A 48 -5.80 34.61 -6.38
N ALA A 49 -4.64 35.24 -6.20
CA ALA A 49 -3.40 34.59 -5.81
C ALA A 49 -3.56 33.83 -4.48
N ASP A 50 -4.20 34.43 -3.49
CA ASP A 50 -4.52 33.78 -2.21
C ASP A 50 -5.42 32.55 -2.39
N GLN A 51 -6.39 32.61 -3.30
CA GLN A 51 -7.27 31.48 -3.59
C GLN A 51 -6.55 30.39 -4.35
N GLU A 52 -5.69 30.74 -5.29
CA GLU A 52 -4.84 29.78 -6.02
C GLU A 52 -3.90 29.03 -5.07
N ASP A 53 -3.23 29.73 -4.16
CA ASP A 53 -2.38 29.12 -3.14
C ASP A 53 -3.16 28.19 -2.21
N LYS A 54 -4.34 28.61 -1.76
CA LYS A 54 -5.24 27.77 -0.96
C LYS A 54 -5.68 26.53 -1.72
N PHE A 55 -6.03 26.69 -3.00
CA PHE A 55 -6.42 25.58 -3.86
C PHE A 55 -5.29 24.58 -4.08
N LEU A 56 -4.08 25.06 -4.40
CA LEU A 56 -2.91 24.21 -4.58
C LEU A 56 -2.57 23.44 -3.30
N ARG A 57 -2.61 24.11 -2.16
CA ARG A 57 -2.39 23.46 -0.87
C ARG A 57 -3.45 22.40 -0.59
N LEU A 58 -4.74 22.72 -0.79
CA LEU A 58 -5.84 21.79 -0.59
C LEU A 58 -5.75 20.59 -1.53
N ALA A 59 -5.36 20.81 -2.78
CA ALA A 59 -5.14 19.72 -3.75
C ALA A 59 -4.02 18.78 -3.30
N ALA A 60 -2.91 19.34 -2.82
CA ALA A 60 -1.80 18.53 -2.29
C ALA A 60 -2.19 17.75 -1.02
N GLU A 61 -2.94 18.37 -0.10
CA GLU A 61 -3.47 17.72 1.10
C GLU A 61 -4.46 16.61 0.74
N TYR A 62 -5.30 16.83 -0.27
CA TYR A 62 -6.25 15.82 -0.75
C TYR A 62 -5.55 14.62 -1.39
N ASP A 63 -4.51 14.85 -2.20
CA ASP A 63 -3.72 13.78 -2.78
C ASP A 63 -3.01 12.94 -1.70
N ASN A 64 -2.44 13.60 -0.70
CA ASN A 64 -1.83 12.93 0.44
C ASN A 64 -2.86 12.12 1.24
N TYR A 65 -4.03 12.70 1.50
CA TYR A 65 -5.14 12.01 2.16
C TYR A 65 -5.60 10.79 1.36
N ARG A 66 -5.79 10.93 0.05
CA ARG A 66 -6.21 9.83 -0.82
C ARG A 66 -5.24 8.67 -0.79
N ARG A 67 -3.92 8.96 -0.90
CA ARG A 67 -2.88 7.92 -0.84
C ARG A 67 -2.85 7.23 0.52
N ARG A 68 -2.98 7.98 1.61
CA ARG A 68 -3.03 7.44 2.96
C ARG A 68 -4.27 6.58 3.17
N SER A 69 -5.45 7.08 2.81
CA SER A 69 -6.71 6.35 2.93
C SER A 69 -6.73 5.05 2.13
N GLN A 70 -6.10 5.04 0.95
CA GLN A 70 -5.96 3.83 0.16
C GLN A 70 -5.10 2.78 0.88
N LYS A 71 -3.94 3.19 1.41
CA LYS A 71 -3.06 2.30 2.19
C LYS A 71 -3.75 1.77 3.46
N GLU A 72 -4.47 2.64 4.16
CA GLU A 72 -5.22 2.25 5.35
C GLU A 72 -6.30 1.19 5.04
N LYS A 73 -7.00 1.34 3.90
CA LYS A 73 -7.99 0.34 3.45
C LYS A 73 -7.33 -0.99 3.10
N GLU A 74 -6.22 -0.97 2.39
CA GLU A 74 -5.47 -2.18 2.03
C GLU A 74 -4.94 -2.90 3.29
N SER A 75 -4.39 -2.14 4.24
CA SER A 75 -3.96 -2.68 5.53
C SER A 75 -5.12 -3.28 6.33
N ALA A 76 -6.22 -2.53 6.47
CA ALA A 76 -7.39 -3.01 7.20
C ALA A 76 -7.98 -4.29 6.59
N TRP A 77 -7.99 -4.40 5.25
CA TRP A 77 -8.41 -5.63 4.58
C TRP A 77 -7.47 -6.81 4.85
N ALA A 78 -6.15 -6.58 4.79
CA ALA A 78 -5.16 -7.59 5.09
C ALA A 78 -5.22 -8.03 6.57
N ASP A 79 -5.45 -7.07 7.48
CA ASP A 79 -5.60 -7.33 8.91
C ASP A 79 -6.83 -8.18 9.21
N SER A 80 -7.98 -7.82 8.65
CA SER A 80 -9.23 -8.58 8.82
C SER A 80 -9.12 -10.00 8.26
N LYS A 81 -8.46 -10.16 7.10
CA LYS A 81 -8.20 -11.47 6.51
C LYS A 81 -7.29 -12.32 7.41
N ALA A 82 -6.23 -11.73 7.95
CA ALA A 82 -5.28 -12.41 8.85
C ALA A 82 -5.95 -12.84 10.16
N GLU A 83 -6.77 -11.97 10.77
CA GLU A 83 -7.53 -12.27 11.99
C GLU A 83 -8.54 -13.39 11.77
N THR A 84 -9.27 -13.34 10.65
CA THR A 84 -10.20 -14.41 10.28
C THR A 84 -9.48 -15.74 10.13
N ALA A 85 -8.35 -15.75 9.41
CA ALA A 85 -7.54 -16.96 9.25
C ALA A 85 -7.00 -17.50 10.57
N ALA A 86 -6.54 -16.62 11.46
CA ALA A 86 -6.07 -17.02 12.79
C ALA A 86 -7.12 -17.80 13.57
N ALA A 87 -8.40 -17.45 13.45
CA ALA A 87 -9.51 -18.14 14.08
C ALA A 87 -9.71 -19.58 13.56
N PHE A 88 -9.24 -19.89 12.34
CA PHE A 88 -9.31 -21.24 11.75
C PHE A 88 -8.06 -22.09 12.00
N LEU A 89 -6.94 -21.51 12.44
CA LEU A 89 -5.70 -22.26 12.68
C LEU A 89 -5.85 -23.39 13.74
N PRO A 90 -6.69 -23.31 14.75
CA PRO A 90 -6.95 -24.45 15.65
C PRO A 90 -7.51 -25.68 14.91
N VAL A 91 -8.25 -25.50 13.81
CA VAL A 91 -8.74 -26.62 12.98
C VAL A 91 -7.56 -27.32 12.31
N TYR A 92 -6.61 -26.54 11.76
CA TYR A 92 -5.35 -27.07 11.21
C TYR A 92 -4.59 -27.88 12.27
N ASP A 93 -4.40 -27.32 13.49
CA ASP A 93 -3.68 -28.00 14.59
C ASP A 93 -4.35 -29.34 14.97
N ASN A 94 -5.70 -29.37 14.95
CA ASN A 94 -6.45 -30.60 15.23
C ASN A 94 -6.31 -31.65 14.13
N LEU A 95 -6.30 -31.22 12.84
CA LEU A 95 -6.06 -32.14 11.72
C LEU A 95 -4.62 -32.67 11.75
N GLU A 96 -3.64 -31.82 12.01
CA GLU A 96 -2.23 -32.23 12.16
C GLU A 96 -2.07 -33.26 13.28
N ARG A 97 -2.71 -33.01 14.43
CA ARG A 97 -2.70 -33.95 15.55
C ARG A 97 -3.37 -35.29 15.19
N ALA A 98 -4.48 -35.25 14.43
CA ALA A 98 -5.16 -36.45 13.97
C ALA A 98 -4.28 -37.28 13.02
N LEU A 99 -3.49 -36.63 12.15
CA LEU A 99 -2.56 -37.29 11.26
C LEU A 99 -1.36 -37.92 11.98
N LYS A 100 -0.95 -37.36 13.12
CA LYS A 100 0.11 -37.90 13.97
C LYS A 100 -0.34 -39.12 14.80
N GLN A 101 -1.65 -39.39 14.90
CA GLN A 101 -2.19 -40.54 15.60
C GLN A 101 -1.98 -41.83 14.76
N GLU A 102 -1.51 -42.87 15.42
CA GLU A 102 -1.44 -44.17 14.80
C GLU A 102 -2.85 -44.75 14.59
N THR A 103 -3.18 -45.11 13.36
CA THR A 103 -4.44 -45.74 13.01
C THR A 103 -4.19 -46.87 12.02
N SER A 104 -4.93 -47.96 12.16
CA SER A 104 -4.93 -49.06 11.20
C SER A 104 -5.92 -48.86 10.05
N ASP A 105 -6.75 -47.78 10.11
CA ASP A 105 -7.70 -47.46 9.06
C ASP A 105 -7.08 -46.48 8.05
N GLU A 106 -6.54 -47.05 6.99
CA GLU A 106 -5.92 -46.30 5.89
C GLU A 106 -6.93 -45.38 5.16
N ALA A 107 -8.22 -45.78 5.11
CA ALA A 107 -9.24 -44.98 4.45
C ALA A 107 -9.53 -43.71 5.25
N TYR A 108 -9.59 -43.83 6.59
CA TYR A 108 -9.73 -42.71 7.50
C TYR A 108 -8.54 -41.78 7.40
N LYS A 109 -7.31 -42.28 7.46
CA LYS A 109 -6.08 -41.50 7.36
C LYS A 109 -6.04 -40.68 6.07
N LYS A 110 -6.32 -41.35 4.94
CA LYS A 110 -6.38 -40.71 3.63
C LYS A 110 -7.46 -39.60 3.58
N GLY A 111 -8.61 -39.81 4.21
CA GLY A 111 -9.67 -38.78 4.32
C GLY A 111 -9.21 -37.54 5.06
N VAL A 112 -8.49 -37.70 6.18
CA VAL A 112 -7.92 -36.58 6.94
C VAL A 112 -6.82 -35.86 6.15
N GLU A 113 -5.94 -36.60 5.47
CA GLU A 113 -4.91 -36.03 4.59
C GLU A 113 -5.52 -35.16 3.47
N MET A 114 -6.56 -35.68 2.82
CA MET A 114 -7.26 -34.90 1.78
C MET A 114 -7.89 -33.61 2.34
N THR A 115 -8.49 -33.68 3.53
CA THR A 115 -9.09 -32.52 4.20
C THR A 115 -8.02 -31.50 4.57
N MET A 116 -6.86 -31.96 5.07
CA MET A 116 -5.71 -31.11 5.37
C MET A 116 -5.17 -30.40 4.13
N THR A 117 -5.00 -31.14 3.05
CA THR A 117 -4.55 -30.59 1.77
C THR A 117 -5.50 -29.52 1.27
N GLN A 118 -6.81 -29.81 1.29
CA GLN A 118 -7.83 -28.84 0.88
C GLN A 118 -7.84 -27.57 1.76
N LEU A 119 -7.62 -27.71 3.07
CA LEU A 119 -7.49 -26.55 3.97
C LEU A 119 -6.26 -25.70 3.61
N LEU A 120 -5.13 -26.35 3.34
CA LEU A 120 -3.90 -25.65 2.93
C LEU A 120 -4.07 -24.95 1.57
N ASP A 121 -4.77 -25.56 0.62
CA ASP A 121 -5.09 -24.93 -0.67
C ASP A 121 -5.96 -23.68 -0.50
N VAL A 122 -6.96 -23.74 0.38
CA VAL A 122 -7.80 -22.58 0.71
C VAL A 122 -6.95 -21.48 1.35
N LEU A 123 -6.10 -21.80 2.32
CA LEU A 123 -5.20 -20.83 2.95
C LEU A 123 -4.23 -20.21 1.92
N ALA A 124 -3.67 -21.03 1.04
CA ALA A 124 -2.79 -20.58 -0.03
C ALA A 124 -3.50 -19.62 -1.01
N SER A 125 -4.76 -19.86 -1.35
CA SER A 125 -5.58 -18.97 -2.17
C SER A 125 -5.81 -17.58 -1.54
N LEU A 126 -5.73 -17.52 -0.21
CA LEU A 126 -5.79 -16.29 0.59
C LEU A 126 -4.41 -15.66 0.82
N ASP A 127 -3.36 -16.17 0.15
CA ASP A 127 -1.95 -15.79 0.35
C ASP A 127 -1.47 -16.03 1.79
N ILE A 128 -1.98 -17.09 2.43
CA ILE A 128 -1.58 -17.52 3.77
C ILE A 128 -0.78 -18.81 3.62
N LYS A 129 0.47 -18.78 4.09
CA LYS A 129 1.41 -19.90 3.94
C LYS A 129 1.95 -20.32 5.30
N PRO A 130 2.21 -21.63 5.50
CA PRO A 130 2.92 -22.09 6.67
C PRO A 130 4.36 -21.55 6.68
N ILE A 131 4.89 -21.32 7.86
CA ILE A 131 6.28 -20.96 8.07
C ILE A 131 7.09 -22.25 8.15
N GLU A 132 7.97 -22.46 7.19
CA GLU A 132 8.92 -23.59 7.21
C GLU A 132 9.98 -23.31 8.28
N ALA A 133 10.01 -24.14 9.30
CA ALA A 133 10.87 -23.90 10.45
C ALA A 133 11.90 -25.01 10.69
N VAL A 134 11.55 -26.30 10.45
CA VAL A 134 12.46 -27.42 10.72
C VAL A 134 13.74 -27.32 9.88
N GLY A 135 14.88 -27.40 10.53
CA GLY A 135 16.20 -27.31 9.89
C GLY A 135 16.62 -25.87 9.51
N GLN A 136 15.80 -24.86 9.79
CA GLN A 136 16.13 -23.47 9.55
C GLN A 136 16.75 -22.83 10.81
N PRO A 137 17.57 -21.77 10.65
CA PRO A 137 18.02 -20.98 11.78
C PRO A 137 16.84 -20.28 12.47
N PHE A 138 16.91 -20.15 13.77
CA PHE A 138 15.90 -19.47 14.55
C PHE A 138 15.84 -17.96 14.21
N ASP A 139 14.65 -17.49 13.86
CA ASP A 139 14.36 -16.06 13.63
C ASP A 139 13.26 -15.61 14.60
N PRO A 140 13.55 -14.67 15.52
CA PRO A 140 12.56 -14.14 16.47
C PRO A 140 11.35 -13.47 15.82
N ASN A 141 11.47 -13.03 14.56
CA ASN A 141 10.37 -12.41 13.83
C ASN A 141 9.35 -13.43 13.29
N LEU A 142 9.72 -14.71 13.20
CA LEU A 142 8.89 -15.79 12.64
C LEU A 142 8.59 -16.89 13.65
N HIS A 143 9.48 -17.10 14.61
CA HIS A 143 9.50 -18.23 15.50
C HIS A 143 9.43 -17.81 16.97
N ASN A 144 8.82 -18.68 17.78
CA ASN A 144 8.80 -18.58 19.23
C ASN A 144 9.46 -19.84 19.82
N ALA A 145 10.66 -19.71 20.35
CA ALA A 145 11.36 -20.81 21.00
C ALA A 145 10.74 -21.11 22.36
N VAL A 146 10.12 -22.28 22.48
CA VAL A 146 9.49 -22.74 23.73
C VAL A 146 10.35 -23.76 24.47
N MET A 147 11.32 -24.36 23.78
CA MET A 147 12.22 -25.35 24.36
C MET A 147 13.61 -25.28 23.70
N HIS A 148 14.65 -25.46 24.50
CA HIS A 148 16.01 -25.68 24.04
C HIS A 148 16.43 -27.14 24.29
N VAL A 149 17.28 -27.65 23.43
CA VAL A 149 17.87 -28.98 23.57
C VAL A 149 19.34 -28.91 23.15
N GLU A 150 20.20 -29.64 23.85
CA GLU A 150 21.57 -29.89 23.41
C GLU A 150 21.52 -31.00 22.39
N ASP A 151 21.88 -30.69 21.14
CA ASP A 151 21.90 -31.65 20.03
C ASP A 151 23.19 -31.45 19.20
N GLU A 152 24.16 -32.32 19.40
CA GLU A 152 25.44 -32.25 18.71
C GLU A 152 25.33 -32.42 17.18
N ALA A 153 24.22 -32.98 16.69
CA ALA A 153 23.98 -33.19 15.25
C ALA A 153 23.34 -31.94 14.58
N ALA A 154 22.78 -31.05 15.39
CA ALA A 154 22.18 -29.81 14.88
C ALA A 154 23.14 -28.62 15.10
N GLY A 155 23.19 -27.69 14.14
CA GLY A 155 23.95 -26.45 14.28
C GLY A 155 23.40 -25.55 15.39
N GLU A 156 24.24 -24.63 15.87
CA GLU A 156 23.78 -23.61 16.84
C GLU A 156 22.55 -22.85 16.34
N ASN A 157 21.60 -22.60 17.25
CA ASN A 157 20.35 -21.90 16.96
C ASN A 157 19.52 -22.51 15.80
N THR A 158 19.66 -23.81 15.53
CA THR A 158 18.88 -24.48 14.51
C THR A 158 17.59 -25.05 15.10
N ILE A 159 16.49 -24.92 14.37
CA ILE A 159 15.18 -25.47 14.75
C ILE A 159 15.16 -26.97 14.47
N VAL A 160 15.01 -27.77 15.53
CA VAL A 160 15.00 -29.24 15.44
C VAL A 160 13.58 -29.81 15.37
N ASP A 161 12.59 -29.11 15.92
CA ASP A 161 11.22 -29.59 15.94
C ASP A 161 10.22 -28.43 15.99
N VAL A 162 8.98 -28.67 15.56
CA VAL A 162 7.88 -27.71 15.57
C VAL A 162 6.71 -28.29 16.35
N PHE A 163 6.40 -27.67 17.48
CA PHE A 163 5.26 -28.05 18.32
C PHE A 163 3.93 -27.52 17.75
N GLN A 164 3.99 -26.33 17.14
CA GLN A 164 2.84 -25.70 16.50
C GLN A 164 3.28 -24.95 15.26
N ALA A 165 2.63 -25.24 14.13
CA ALA A 165 2.95 -24.59 12.87
C ALA A 165 2.65 -23.08 12.91
N GLY A 166 3.58 -22.29 12.43
CA GLY A 166 3.40 -20.85 12.20
C GLY A 166 2.77 -20.56 10.84
N PHE A 167 2.13 -19.42 10.71
CA PHE A 167 1.52 -18.97 9.45
C PHE A 167 1.79 -17.48 9.20
N ARG A 168 1.99 -17.11 7.93
CA ARG A 168 2.17 -15.73 7.48
C ARG A 168 1.33 -15.43 6.24
N SER A 169 0.98 -14.15 6.07
CA SER A 169 0.38 -13.61 4.83
C SER A 169 1.30 -12.53 4.29
N GLY A 170 2.00 -12.79 3.18
CA GLY A 170 3.10 -11.96 2.71
C GLY A 170 4.17 -11.80 3.79
N ASP A 171 4.46 -10.55 4.19
CA ASP A 171 5.42 -10.23 5.25
C ASP A 171 4.82 -10.23 6.66
N LYS A 172 3.49 -10.31 6.77
CA LYS A 172 2.81 -10.26 8.07
C LYS A 172 2.69 -11.66 8.68
N VAL A 173 3.24 -11.83 9.88
CA VAL A 173 3.05 -13.04 10.68
C VAL A 173 1.65 -13.04 11.30
N ILE A 174 0.88 -14.09 11.01
CA ILE A 174 -0.45 -14.34 11.58
C ILE A 174 -0.29 -15.07 12.92
N ARG A 175 0.60 -16.06 12.94
CA ARG A 175 0.93 -16.87 14.13
C ARG A 175 2.39 -17.31 14.03
N PHE A 176 3.16 -17.07 15.09
CA PHE A 176 4.54 -17.57 15.20
C PHE A 176 4.55 -19.09 15.27
N ALA A 177 5.57 -19.71 14.65
CA ALA A 177 5.81 -21.13 14.85
C ALA A 177 6.39 -21.37 16.24
N MET A 178 5.78 -22.27 17.03
CA MET A 178 6.34 -22.70 18.31
C MET A 178 7.35 -23.80 18.07
N VAL A 179 8.61 -23.53 18.37
CA VAL A 179 9.72 -24.36 17.96
C VAL A 179 10.59 -24.82 19.13
N LYS A 180 11.29 -25.91 18.88
CA LYS A 180 12.40 -26.41 19.69
C LYS A 180 13.70 -26.09 18.99
N VAL A 181 14.61 -25.44 19.69
CA VAL A 181 15.89 -24.94 19.14
C VAL A 181 17.04 -25.73 19.76
N ALA A 182 18.02 -26.10 18.91
CA ALA A 182 19.25 -26.70 19.37
C ALA A 182 20.25 -25.63 19.81
N ASN A 183 20.97 -25.93 20.91
CA ASN A 183 22.14 -25.16 21.44
C ASN A 183 21.90 -23.69 21.66
#